data_cb45cca8eb2d1d33b606582ca500bd17
#
_entry.id   cb45cca8eb2d1d33b606582ca500bd17
#
_cell.length_a   1.000
_cell.length_b   1.000
_cell.length_c   1.000
_cell.angle_alpha   90.00
_cell.angle_beta   90.00
_cell.angle_gamma   90.00
#
_symmetry.space_group_name_H-M   'P 1'
#
loop_
_entity.id
_entity.type
_entity.pdbx_description
1 polymer ?
#
loop_
_entity_poly.entity_id
_entity_poly.type
_entity_poly.pdbx_seq_one_letter_code
_entity_poly.pdbx_strand_id
1 'polypeptide(L)'
;MAQFRSKPFGVTKNGDKVDEYIISNPGGLEISVLNYGCVIKNLFVPTKTGLVDVVVGHDTLADYEADFNSSGSTCCGAFVGRYANRIENAEFALGGKTYKLEANNGRNHLHGTFPRKIYDVKMFGDTLLTVSYTHLTLPTI
;
A
#
# COMPACT_ATOMS: atom_id res chain seq x y z
N MET A 1 -13.12 -14.79 18.19
CA MET A 1 -12.25 -13.61 18.11
C MET A 1 -11.38 -13.73 16.88
N ALA A 2 -11.05 -12.64 16.22
CA ALA A 2 -10.07 -12.64 15.15
C ALA A 2 -8.70 -13.06 15.69
N GLN A 3 -7.92 -13.77 14.86
CA GLN A 3 -6.54 -14.12 15.17
C GLN A 3 -5.63 -13.19 14.39
N PHE A 4 -4.56 -12.74 15.04
CA PHE A 4 -3.55 -11.87 14.44
C PHE A 4 -2.18 -12.53 14.52
N ARG A 5 -1.42 -12.44 13.42
CA ARG A 5 -0.02 -12.84 13.37
C ARG A 5 0.74 -11.94 12.40
N SER A 6 2.04 -11.85 12.62
CA SER A 6 2.93 -11.17 11.67
C SER A 6 4.18 -12.02 11.41
N LYS A 7 4.79 -11.82 10.26
CA LYS A 7 6.05 -12.45 9.89
C LYS A 7 6.88 -11.51 9.00
N PRO A 8 8.21 -11.62 9.02
CA PRO A 8 9.04 -10.90 8.06
C PRO A 8 8.67 -11.27 6.62
N PHE A 9 8.59 -10.27 5.75
CA PHE A 9 8.35 -10.45 4.32
C PHE A 9 9.61 -10.16 3.49
N GLY A 10 10.42 -9.17 3.91
CA GLY A 10 11.67 -8.84 3.26
C GLY A 10 12.29 -7.55 3.75
N VAL A 11 13.30 -7.10 3.01
CA VAL A 11 13.96 -5.80 3.23
C VAL A 11 14.02 -5.09 1.89
N THR A 12 13.57 -3.82 1.86
CA THR A 12 13.61 -3.01 0.63
C THR A 12 15.06 -2.73 0.19
N LYS A 13 15.24 -2.30 -1.05
CA LYS A 13 16.54 -1.84 -1.56
C LYS A 13 17.14 -0.69 -0.75
N ASN A 14 16.29 0.07 -0.04
CA ASN A 14 16.73 1.15 0.84
C ASN A 14 17.06 0.68 2.27
N GLY A 15 16.89 -0.61 2.58
CA GLY A 15 17.16 -1.18 3.90
C GLY A 15 15.98 -1.17 4.87
N ASP A 16 14.79 -0.76 4.42
CA ASP A 16 13.59 -0.77 5.27
C ASP A 16 13.04 -2.18 5.43
N LYS A 17 12.69 -2.57 6.66
CA LYS A 17 12.08 -3.86 6.95
C LYS A 17 10.61 -3.86 6.54
N VAL A 18 10.22 -4.92 5.85
CA VAL A 18 8.83 -5.16 5.44
C VAL A 18 8.32 -6.41 6.13
N ASP A 19 7.20 -6.25 6.83
CA ASP A 19 6.49 -7.33 7.51
C ASP A 19 5.12 -7.55 6.87
N GLU A 20 4.69 -8.80 6.86
CA GLU A 20 3.34 -9.23 6.49
C GLU A 20 2.51 -9.42 7.75
N TYR A 21 1.37 -8.75 7.81
CA TYR A 21 0.41 -8.77 8.91
C TYR A 21 -0.83 -9.53 8.48
N ILE A 22 -1.21 -10.55 9.22
CA ILE A 22 -2.27 -11.46 8.83
C ILE A 22 -3.35 -11.45 9.90
N ILE A 23 -4.60 -11.27 9.46
CA ILE A 23 -5.79 -11.32 10.30
C ILE A 23 -6.72 -12.38 9.74
N SER A 24 -7.20 -13.27 10.59
CA SER A 24 -8.21 -14.25 10.24
C SER A 24 -9.38 -14.22 11.23
N ASN A 25 -10.57 -14.50 10.73
CA ASN A 25 -11.78 -14.59 11.55
C ASN A 25 -12.21 -16.07 11.75
N PRO A 26 -13.09 -16.36 12.71
CA PRO A 26 -13.60 -17.72 12.92
C PRO A 26 -14.37 -18.31 11.73
N GLY A 27 -14.85 -17.46 10.81
CA GLY A 27 -15.52 -17.88 9.59
C GLY A 27 -14.58 -18.34 8.48
N GLY A 28 -13.26 -18.30 8.73
CA GLY A 28 -12.24 -18.76 7.79
C GLY A 28 -11.77 -17.70 6.77
N LEU A 29 -12.31 -16.48 6.82
CA LEU A 29 -11.78 -15.38 6.01
C LEU A 29 -10.42 -14.96 6.58
N GLU A 30 -9.40 -14.82 5.73
CA GLU A 30 -8.08 -14.35 6.10
C GLU A 30 -7.61 -13.26 5.14
N ILE A 31 -7.08 -12.16 5.69
CA ILE A 31 -6.46 -11.08 4.95
C ILE A 31 -5.00 -10.93 5.36
N SER A 32 -4.11 -10.72 4.40
CA SER A 32 -2.75 -10.31 4.68
C SER A 32 -2.43 -8.95 4.09
N VAL A 33 -1.71 -8.13 4.87
CA VAL A 33 -1.35 -6.75 4.53
C VAL A 33 0.14 -6.54 4.77
N LEU A 34 0.82 -5.89 3.84
CA LEU A 34 2.21 -5.47 4.00
C LEU A 34 2.26 -4.05 4.57
N ASN A 35 3.26 -3.77 5.42
CA ASN A 35 3.55 -2.38 5.81
C ASN A 35 4.22 -1.57 4.68
N TYR A 36 4.65 -2.18 3.59
CA TYR A 36 5.07 -1.50 2.37
C TYR A 36 3.87 -1.20 1.49
N GLY A 37 3.62 0.06 1.19
CA GLY A 37 2.49 0.51 0.37
C GLY A 37 1.11 0.25 0.98
N CYS A 38 1.04 -0.22 2.22
CA CYS A 38 -0.22 -0.71 2.83
C CYS A 38 -0.94 -1.70 1.92
N VAL A 39 -0.18 -2.62 1.30
CA VAL A 39 -0.66 -3.54 0.28
C VAL A 39 -1.54 -4.61 0.91
N ILE A 40 -2.76 -4.77 0.42
CA ILE A 40 -3.52 -6.00 0.62
C ILE A 40 -2.88 -7.06 -0.29
N LYS A 41 -2.09 -7.96 0.31
CA LYS A 41 -1.33 -8.97 -0.42
C LYS A 41 -2.19 -10.18 -0.80
N ASN A 42 -2.97 -10.67 0.16
CA ASN A 42 -3.88 -11.79 -0.04
C ASN A 42 -5.22 -11.51 0.66
N LEU A 43 -6.28 -12.05 0.09
CA LEU A 43 -7.59 -12.17 0.73
C LEU A 43 -8.13 -13.56 0.45
N PHE A 44 -7.98 -14.45 1.42
CA PHE A 44 -8.48 -15.81 1.33
C PHE A 44 -9.94 -15.87 1.76
N VAL A 45 -10.78 -16.30 0.84
CA VAL A 45 -12.21 -16.45 1.05
C VAL A 45 -12.55 -17.96 1.13
N PRO A 46 -13.28 -18.41 2.17
CA PRO A 46 -13.71 -19.79 2.27
C PRO A 46 -14.76 -20.10 1.19
N THR A 47 -14.56 -21.21 0.48
CA THR A 47 -15.46 -21.72 -0.54
C THR A 47 -15.84 -23.18 -0.24
N LYS A 48 -16.71 -23.76 -1.05
CA LYS A 48 -17.06 -25.18 -0.94
C LYS A 48 -15.88 -26.13 -1.18
N THR A 49 -14.86 -25.66 -1.90
CA THR A 49 -13.67 -26.45 -2.28
C THR A 49 -12.41 -26.09 -1.52
N GLY A 50 -12.48 -25.17 -0.56
CA GLY A 50 -11.34 -24.68 0.23
C GLY A 50 -11.21 -23.17 0.19
N LEU A 51 -10.06 -22.66 0.66
CA LEU A 51 -9.73 -21.24 0.62
C LEU A 51 -9.28 -20.83 -0.79
N VAL A 52 -9.79 -19.72 -1.26
CA VAL A 52 -9.40 -19.11 -2.55
C VAL A 52 -8.89 -17.70 -2.29
N ASP A 53 -7.68 -17.39 -2.76
CA ASP A 53 -7.18 -16.01 -2.78
C ASP A 53 -7.86 -15.25 -3.93
N VAL A 54 -8.48 -14.13 -3.60
CA VAL A 54 -9.21 -13.29 -4.56
C VAL A 54 -8.52 -11.98 -4.88
N VAL A 55 -7.27 -11.82 -4.44
CA VAL A 55 -6.45 -10.63 -4.69
C VAL A 55 -5.37 -10.95 -5.72
N VAL A 56 -5.20 -10.05 -6.67
CA VAL A 56 -4.04 -10.06 -7.59
C VAL A 56 -2.88 -9.33 -6.90
N GLY A 57 -1.80 -10.05 -6.63
CA GLY A 57 -0.62 -9.51 -5.95
C GLY A 57 0.67 -10.14 -6.47
N HIS A 58 1.78 -9.79 -5.84
CA HIS A 58 3.10 -10.37 -6.10
C HIS A 58 3.53 -11.28 -4.96
N ASP A 59 4.36 -12.27 -5.26
CA ASP A 59 4.85 -13.24 -4.28
C ASP A 59 6.04 -12.71 -3.48
N THR A 60 6.82 -11.79 -4.05
CA THR A 60 8.03 -11.27 -3.45
C THR A 60 8.03 -9.76 -3.29
N LEU A 61 8.77 -9.25 -2.30
CA LEU A 61 8.98 -7.81 -2.13
C LEU A 61 9.67 -7.18 -3.33
N ALA A 62 10.61 -7.91 -3.95
CA ALA A 62 11.33 -7.43 -5.12
C ALA A 62 10.40 -7.15 -6.30
N ASP A 63 9.37 -7.97 -6.49
CA ASP A 63 8.37 -7.78 -7.54
C ASP A 63 7.47 -6.57 -7.24
N TYR A 64 7.06 -6.36 -5.98
CA TYR A 64 6.36 -5.14 -5.57
C TYR A 64 7.21 -3.89 -5.80
N GLU A 65 8.50 -3.91 -5.42
CA GLU A 65 9.40 -2.78 -5.67
C GLU A 65 9.58 -2.52 -7.16
N ALA A 66 9.69 -3.56 -7.98
CA ALA A 66 9.82 -3.44 -9.42
C ALA A 66 8.56 -2.84 -10.05
N ASP A 67 7.38 -3.33 -9.67
CA ASP A 67 6.09 -2.79 -10.15
C ASP A 67 5.93 -1.32 -9.73
N PHE A 68 6.02 -1.02 -8.44
CA PHE A 68 5.73 0.33 -7.92
C PHE A 68 6.72 1.42 -8.38
N ASN A 69 7.90 1.02 -8.85
CA ASN A 69 8.89 1.92 -9.46
C ASN A 69 8.85 1.91 -10.99
N SER A 70 7.99 1.10 -11.61
CA SER A 70 7.81 1.10 -13.06
C SER A 70 6.90 2.24 -13.51
N SER A 71 7.13 2.75 -14.72
CA SER A 71 6.26 3.77 -15.33
C SER A 71 4.86 3.24 -15.71
N GLY A 72 4.68 1.93 -15.69
CA GLY A 72 3.43 1.23 -15.99
C GLY A 72 2.77 0.59 -14.77
N SER A 73 3.20 0.95 -13.56
CA SER A 73 2.69 0.35 -12.33
C SER A 73 1.17 0.35 -12.26
N THR A 74 0.62 -0.79 -11.89
CA THR A 74 -0.81 -0.96 -11.60
C THR A 74 -1.13 -0.68 -10.14
N CYS A 75 -0.12 -0.67 -9.26
CA CYS A 75 -0.26 -0.51 -7.80
C CYS A 75 -1.29 -1.48 -7.20
N CYS A 76 -1.39 -2.72 -7.73
CA CYS A 76 -2.36 -3.71 -7.27
C CYS A 76 -2.25 -3.94 -5.76
N GLY A 77 -3.40 -3.84 -5.08
CA GLY A 77 -3.50 -4.00 -3.62
C GLY A 77 -2.97 -2.84 -2.80
N ALA A 78 -2.22 -1.89 -3.37
CA ALA A 78 -1.58 -0.80 -2.65
C ALA A 78 -2.54 0.33 -2.29
N PHE A 79 -2.23 1.04 -1.21
CA PHE A 79 -2.90 2.29 -0.86
C PHE A 79 -2.40 3.42 -1.76
N VAL A 80 -3.27 3.88 -2.65
CA VAL A 80 -2.99 4.95 -3.62
C VAL A 80 -3.21 6.33 -3.00
N GLY A 81 -2.25 7.23 -3.14
CA GLY A 81 -2.36 8.59 -2.59
C GLY A 81 -1.06 9.42 -2.75
N ARG A 82 -1.13 10.76 -2.55
CA ARG A 82 -2.32 11.58 -2.20
C ARG A 82 -3.30 11.76 -3.37
N TYR A 83 -2.84 11.51 -4.60
CA TYR A 83 -3.60 11.66 -5.83
C TYR A 83 -3.83 10.27 -6.43
N ALA A 84 -5.00 10.05 -7.01
CA ALA A 84 -5.32 8.85 -7.74
C ALA A 84 -5.31 9.12 -9.25
N ASN A 85 -4.97 8.08 -10.03
CA ASN A 85 -4.86 8.17 -11.48
C ASN A 85 -3.81 9.21 -11.93
N ARG A 86 -3.91 9.70 -13.17
CA ARG A 86 -2.90 10.54 -13.81
C ARG A 86 -3.20 12.03 -13.68
N ILE A 87 -2.14 12.80 -13.37
CA ILE A 87 -2.13 14.25 -13.47
C ILE A 87 -1.18 14.59 -14.61
N GLU A 88 -1.72 15.22 -15.65
CA GLU A 88 -0.98 15.57 -16.85
C GLU A 88 0.17 16.53 -16.52
N ASN A 89 1.32 16.33 -17.20
CA ASN A 89 2.55 17.11 -17.00
C ASN A 89 3.04 17.17 -15.53
N ALA A 90 2.55 16.25 -14.67
CA ALA A 90 2.88 16.22 -13.24
C ALA A 90 2.69 17.57 -12.54
N GLU A 91 1.69 18.37 -12.94
CA GLU A 91 1.38 19.65 -12.31
C GLU A 91 -0.11 19.98 -12.35
N PHE A 92 -0.56 20.78 -11.40
CA PHE A 92 -1.91 21.33 -11.38
C PHE A 92 -1.95 22.71 -10.72
N ALA A 93 -2.94 23.52 -11.07
CA ALA A 93 -3.17 24.81 -10.45
C ALA A 93 -4.33 24.76 -9.46
N LEU A 94 -4.15 25.34 -8.29
CA LEU A 94 -5.20 25.45 -7.26
C LEU A 94 -5.01 26.79 -6.52
N GLY A 95 -6.06 27.56 -6.39
CA GLY A 95 -6.05 28.84 -5.67
C GLY A 95 -5.03 29.85 -6.25
N GLY A 96 -4.82 29.86 -7.57
CA GLY A 96 -3.85 30.72 -8.23
C GLY A 96 -2.38 30.31 -8.08
N LYS A 97 -2.13 29.16 -7.45
CA LYS A 97 -0.78 28.60 -7.26
C LYS A 97 -0.61 27.31 -8.06
N THR A 98 0.52 27.16 -8.73
CA THR A 98 0.89 25.92 -9.44
C THR A 98 1.66 25.00 -8.50
N TYR A 99 1.21 23.74 -8.42
CA TYR A 99 1.85 22.66 -7.67
C TYR A 99 2.50 21.69 -8.64
N LYS A 100 3.79 21.45 -8.46
CA LYS A 100 4.57 20.48 -9.23
C LYS A 100 4.70 19.18 -8.43
N LEU A 101 4.55 18.06 -9.11
CA LEU A 101 4.60 16.72 -8.58
C LEU A 101 5.78 15.95 -9.20
N GLU A 102 6.08 14.77 -8.65
CA GLU A 102 7.03 13.83 -9.24
C GLU A 102 6.47 13.29 -10.57
N ALA A 103 7.22 13.38 -11.65
CA ALA A 103 6.88 12.76 -12.94
C ALA A 103 7.28 11.27 -12.90
N ASN A 104 6.40 10.42 -12.39
CA ASN A 104 6.62 8.97 -12.21
C ASN A 104 5.97 8.09 -13.28
N ASN A 105 5.31 8.70 -14.28
CA ASN A 105 4.68 8.01 -15.41
C ASN A 105 4.93 8.78 -16.71
N GLY A 106 6.14 8.65 -17.26
CA GLY A 106 6.61 9.52 -18.33
C GLY A 106 6.62 10.98 -17.87
N ARG A 107 5.94 11.86 -18.60
CA ARG A 107 5.77 13.27 -18.19
C ARG A 107 4.70 13.48 -17.10
N ASN A 108 3.91 12.47 -16.81
CA ASN A 108 2.76 12.58 -15.92
C ASN A 108 3.07 12.10 -14.51
N HIS A 109 2.24 12.49 -13.54
CA HIS A 109 2.19 11.89 -12.20
C HIS A 109 1.10 10.84 -12.14
N LEU A 110 1.39 9.67 -11.58
CA LEU A 110 0.44 8.56 -11.46
C LEU A 110 0.40 8.06 -10.01
N HIS A 111 -0.79 7.97 -9.45
CA HIS A 111 -1.11 7.28 -8.19
C HIS A 111 -0.37 7.77 -6.93
N GLY A 112 0.29 8.93 -6.99
CA GLY A 112 1.00 9.47 -5.85
C GLY A 112 2.28 8.72 -5.48
N THR A 113 2.68 8.85 -4.22
CA THR A 113 3.91 8.23 -3.69
C THR A 113 3.64 7.21 -2.59
N PHE A 114 2.39 7.06 -2.15
CA PHE A 114 2.00 6.21 -1.03
C PHE A 114 2.26 4.72 -1.25
N PRO A 115 2.13 4.16 -2.47
CA PRO A 115 2.48 2.76 -2.71
C PRO A 115 3.94 2.40 -2.37
N ARG A 116 4.85 3.38 -2.37
CA ARG A 116 6.28 3.18 -2.12
C ARG A 116 6.71 3.52 -0.69
N LYS A 117 5.77 3.71 0.23
CA LYS A 117 6.06 4.07 1.62
C LYS A 117 5.98 2.90 2.56
N ILE A 118 6.75 2.98 3.65
CA ILE A 118 6.59 2.12 4.81
C ILE A 118 5.56 2.75 5.76
N TYR A 119 4.73 1.91 6.33
CA TYR A 119 3.68 2.28 7.28
C TYR A 119 3.95 1.65 8.64
N ASP A 120 3.70 2.42 9.69
CA ASP A 120 3.60 1.85 11.03
C ASP A 120 2.28 1.10 11.17
N VAL A 121 2.33 -0.09 11.75
CA VAL A 121 1.17 -0.95 11.90
C VAL A 121 0.88 -1.15 13.38
N LYS A 122 -0.38 -0.94 13.79
CA LYS A 122 -0.85 -1.14 15.16
C LYS A 122 -2.15 -1.92 15.16
N MET A 123 -2.29 -2.80 16.14
CA MET A 123 -3.53 -3.52 16.41
C MET A 123 -4.37 -2.79 17.45
N PHE A 124 -5.68 -2.66 17.18
CA PHE A 124 -6.68 -2.20 18.13
C PHE A 124 -7.86 -3.17 18.11
N GLY A 125 -7.91 -4.08 19.07
CA GLY A 125 -8.93 -5.14 19.08
C GLY A 125 -8.84 -5.98 17.80
N ASP A 126 -9.92 -6.01 17.02
CA ASP A 126 -10.01 -6.74 15.74
C ASP A 126 -9.67 -5.84 14.52
N THR A 127 -9.06 -4.68 14.75
CA THR A 127 -8.74 -3.70 13.69
C THR A 127 -7.25 -3.55 13.53
N LEU A 128 -6.77 -3.60 12.29
CA LEU A 128 -5.41 -3.24 11.90
C LEU A 128 -5.39 -1.77 11.47
N LEU A 129 -4.66 -0.93 12.20
CA LEU A 129 -4.41 0.46 11.84
C LEU A 129 -3.03 0.57 11.19
N THR A 130 -2.99 1.07 9.96
CA THR A 130 -1.74 1.41 9.25
C THR A 130 -1.59 2.92 9.19
N VAL A 131 -0.45 3.44 9.61
CA VAL A 131 -0.18 4.88 9.68
C VAL A 131 1.13 5.20 8.98
N SER A 132 1.10 6.16 8.05
CA SER A 132 2.31 6.76 7.50
C SER A 132 2.48 8.16 8.06
N TYR A 133 3.53 8.36 8.84
CA TYR A 133 3.94 9.70 9.30
C TYR A 133 4.68 10.43 8.18
N THR A 134 3.95 10.85 7.15
CA THR A 134 4.44 11.97 6.37
C THR A 134 4.11 13.21 7.17
N HIS A 135 5.13 14.01 7.53
CA HIS A 135 4.96 15.27 8.25
C HIS A 135 3.87 16.11 7.58
N LEU A 136 2.64 15.93 8.03
CA LEU A 136 1.63 16.95 7.98
C LEU A 136 2.02 17.91 9.11
N THR A 137 2.89 18.85 8.82
CA THR A 137 2.85 20.09 9.56
C THR A 137 1.50 20.71 9.21
N LEU A 138 0.50 20.45 10.04
CA LEU A 138 -0.66 21.32 10.09
C LEU A 138 -0.11 22.72 10.35
N PRO A 139 -0.45 23.73 9.53
CA PRO A 139 -0.12 25.09 9.89
C PRO A 139 -0.77 25.32 11.25
N THR A 140 0.06 25.62 12.24
CA THR A 140 -0.42 26.10 13.54
C THR A 140 -1.12 27.42 13.24
N ILE A 141 -2.43 27.42 13.41
CA ILE A 141 -3.25 28.63 13.34
C ILE A 141 -3.01 29.42 14.64
#